data_ab4bb68a079e72ce25202b9cddc221d1
#
_entry.id   ab4bb68a079e72ce25202b9cddc221d1
#
_cell.length_a   1.000
_cell.length_b   1.000
_cell.length_c   1.000
_cell.angle_alpha   90.00
_cell.angle_beta   90.00
_cell.angle_gamma   90.00
#
_symmetry.space_group_name_H-M   'P 1'
#
loop_
_entity.id
_entity.type
_entity.pdbx_description
1 polymer ?
#
loop_
_entity_poly.entity_id
_entity_poly.type
_entity_poly.pdbx_seq_one_letter_code
_entity_poly.pdbx_strand_id
1 'polypeptide(L)'
;MEDKISRWENPPSLPPTHYVDNRIFTDSEIFSEERDGIFAAVWKLVCHESELPQLGSYRALTVAGRPLIVVRGHDNEIRTFFNICPHRGAPLVRDESGTFGKRIQCFYHLWTYDLVGNCTGITRPVGYEPVGFSKEGIGLRPVRTEIIGGLVFVSIKNEVEPLEDFLGPMANHIRLHLPDDQPLEVFHYHRSEIRCNWKLWVDNNSEQYHEFLHVLNRKTGLAQPDYHERRWHLYPNSHNVIDQGAMNYGNVGLEERSEGLMPGMQPDALLVMLLFPDIMINVRATVMRIDTITPVAPDRTIVEWRGLGLKSDSEEQRDIRTRHHNQVWGPAGRNLPEDISAVEAQQISMSNDAFRYSIYAREEELRPHDDSNLRSFYQEWGRRVGRWPHDAGARRSDKTELGVVGIASE
;
A
#
# COMPACT_ATOMS: atom_id res chain seq x y z
N MET A 1 -31.07 -25.30 -26.90
CA MET A 1 -30.29 -25.07 -25.63
C MET A 1 -29.70 -23.70 -25.81
N GLU A 2 -30.29 -22.69 -25.17
CA GLU A 2 -29.69 -21.35 -25.19
C GLU A 2 -28.28 -21.45 -24.63
N ASP A 3 -27.33 -20.94 -25.39
CA ASP A 3 -25.93 -20.95 -25.02
C ASP A 3 -25.76 -20.16 -23.73
N LYS A 4 -25.53 -20.89 -22.63
CA LYS A 4 -25.37 -20.25 -21.30
C LYS A 4 -24.14 -19.36 -21.24
N ILE A 5 -23.16 -19.55 -22.13
CA ILE A 5 -21.93 -18.77 -22.20
C ILE A 5 -22.24 -17.36 -22.70
N SER A 6 -23.15 -17.19 -23.67
CA SER A 6 -23.50 -15.85 -24.20
C SER A 6 -24.11 -14.91 -23.15
N ARG A 7 -24.66 -15.44 -22.07
CA ARG A 7 -25.20 -14.61 -20.97
C ARG A 7 -24.10 -13.88 -20.17
N TRP A 8 -22.88 -14.39 -20.17
CA TRP A 8 -21.76 -13.78 -19.46
C TRP A 8 -21.07 -12.67 -20.27
N GLU A 9 -21.35 -12.56 -21.56
CA GLU A 9 -20.84 -11.49 -22.41
C GLU A 9 -21.62 -10.18 -22.23
N ASN A 10 -22.84 -10.26 -21.72
CA ASN A 10 -23.68 -9.08 -21.47
C ASN A 10 -23.40 -8.47 -20.09
N PRO A 11 -23.44 -7.14 -19.95
CA PRO A 11 -23.40 -6.49 -18.66
C PRO A 11 -24.46 -7.06 -17.72
N PRO A 12 -24.15 -7.27 -16.43
CA PRO A 12 -25.15 -7.68 -15.46
C PRO A 12 -26.26 -6.62 -15.38
N SER A 13 -27.48 -7.06 -15.09
CA SER A 13 -28.66 -6.17 -14.94
C SER A 13 -28.59 -5.42 -13.61
N LEU A 14 -27.45 -4.80 -13.30
CA LEU A 14 -27.15 -4.03 -12.11
C LEU A 14 -26.69 -2.63 -12.52
N PRO A 15 -26.83 -1.61 -11.64
CA PRO A 15 -26.21 -0.33 -11.89
C PRO A 15 -24.70 -0.45 -12.14
N PRO A 16 -24.10 0.40 -13.00
CA PRO A 16 -22.66 0.37 -13.32
C PRO A 16 -21.72 0.47 -12.13
N THR A 17 -22.23 0.88 -10.97
CA THR A 17 -21.48 0.96 -9.71
C THR A 17 -21.37 -0.37 -8.96
N HIS A 18 -21.98 -1.44 -9.46
CA HIS A 18 -22.03 -2.74 -8.80
C HIS A 18 -21.20 -3.82 -9.50
N TYR A 19 -20.48 -3.47 -10.55
CA TYR A 19 -19.63 -4.39 -11.26
C TYR A 19 -18.45 -3.67 -11.94
N VAL A 20 -17.40 -4.43 -12.23
CA VAL A 20 -16.24 -3.99 -13.00
C VAL A 20 -15.99 -4.92 -14.19
N ASP A 21 -15.43 -4.37 -15.25
CA ASP A 21 -14.98 -5.11 -16.41
C ASP A 21 -13.65 -5.82 -16.10
N ASN A 22 -13.59 -7.14 -16.17
CA ASN A 22 -12.43 -7.93 -15.79
C ASN A 22 -11.16 -7.62 -16.61
N ARG A 23 -11.28 -6.91 -17.74
CA ARG A 23 -10.11 -6.43 -18.49
C ARG A 23 -9.21 -5.50 -17.65
N ILE A 24 -9.75 -4.83 -16.62
CA ILE A 24 -8.91 -4.00 -15.72
C ILE A 24 -7.83 -4.83 -14.99
N PHE A 25 -8.01 -6.15 -14.87
CA PHE A 25 -7.08 -7.05 -14.19
C PHE A 25 -6.10 -7.76 -15.15
N THR A 26 -6.30 -7.66 -16.46
CA THR A 26 -5.58 -8.49 -17.45
C THR A 26 -4.95 -7.68 -18.58
N ASP A 27 -5.44 -6.47 -18.85
CA ASP A 27 -5.02 -5.67 -20.00
C ASP A 27 -3.71 -4.91 -19.70
N SER A 28 -2.71 -5.07 -20.58
CA SER A 28 -1.38 -4.46 -20.42
C SER A 28 -1.36 -2.96 -20.72
N GLU A 29 -2.27 -2.43 -21.54
CA GLU A 29 -2.40 -1.00 -21.80
C GLU A 29 -2.93 -0.31 -20.54
N ILE A 30 -4.00 -0.87 -19.94
CA ILE A 30 -4.56 -0.37 -18.68
C ILE A 30 -3.51 -0.40 -17.57
N PHE A 31 -2.76 -1.49 -17.44
CA PHE A 31 -1.67 -1.58 -16.49
C PHE A 31 -0.61 -0.48 -16.68
N SER A 32 -0.26 -0.17 -17.93
CA SER A 32 0.66 0.94 -18.22
C SER A 32 0.10 2.30 -17.85
N GLU A 33 -1.21 2.52 -18.05
CA GLU A 33 -1.89 3.75 -17.66
C GLU A 33 -1.95 3.92 -16.14
N GLU A 34 -2.17 2.85 -15.40
CA GLU A 34 -2.13 2.84 -13.93
C GLU A 34 -0.78 3.28 -13.38
N ARG A 35 0.31 2.80 -13.99
CA ARG A 35 1.66 3.19 -13.59
C ARG A 35 1.85 4.70 -13.61
N ASP A 36 1.38 5.39 -14.64
CA ASP A 36 1.61 6.82 -14.81
C ASP A 36 0.46 7.67 -14.24
N GLY A 37 -0.78 7.17 -14.27
CA GLY A 37 -1.97 7.85 -13.78
C GLY A 37 -2.22 7.68 -12.28
N ILE A 38 -1.74 6.59 -11.69
CA ILE A 38 -1.89 6.31 -10.26
C ILE A 38 -0.52 6.33 -9.58
N PHE A 39 0.32 5.30 -9.78
CA PHE A 39 1.52 5.08 -8.97
C PHE A 39 2.57 6.18 -9.09
N ALA A 40 2.63 6.90 -10.22
CA ALA A 40 3.49 8.07 -10.37
C ALA A 40 2.80 9.39 -9.95
N ALA A 41 1.48 9.39 -9.75
CA ALA A 41 0.68 10.60 -9.62
C ALA A 41 0.13 10.86 -8.22
N VAL A 42 0.30 9.93 -7.28
CA VAL A 42 -0.15 10.04 -5.90
C VAL A 42 1.00 9.81 -4.92
N TRP A 43 0.71 9.98 -3.64
CA TRP A 43 1.62 9.60 -2.57
C TRP A 43 1.71 8.08 -2.42
N LYS A 44 2.93 7.56 -2.31
CA LYS A 44 3.25 6.14 -2.12
C LYS A 44 4.00 5.94 -0.82
N LEU A 45 3.51 5.08 0.05
CA LEU A 45 4.28 4.59 1.19
C LEU A 45 5.43 3.71 0.69
N VAL A 46 6.65 3.98 1.15
CA VAL A 46 7.85 3.28 0.68
C VAL A 46 8.58 2.52 1.80
N CYS A 47 8.49 3.00 3.04
CA CYS A 47 9.03 2.31 4.21
C CYS A 47 8.48 2.94 5.50
N HIS A 48 8.75 2.31 6.62
CA HIS A 48 8.67 2.94 7.93
C HIS A 48 10.04 3.51 8.32
N GLU A 49 10.09 4.64 9.03
CA GLU A 49 11.35 5.30 9.40
C GLU A 49 12.31 4.39 10.21
N SER A 50 11.77 3.42 10.98
CA SER A 50 12.57 2.45 11.71
C SER A 50 13.37 1.50 10.81
N GLU A 51 13.03 1.42 9.52
CA GLU A 51 13.80 0.66 8.53
C GLU A 51 15.09 1.40 8.10
N LEU A 52 15.25 2.65 8.58
CA LEU A 52 16.44 3.48 8.41
C LEU A 52 17.02 3.81 9.80
N PRO A 53 17.53 2.81 10.55
CA PRO A 53 17.74 2.92 12.01
C PRO A 53 18.88 3.84 12.42
N GLN A 54 19.80 4.16 11.53
CA GLN A 54 20.97 4.98 11.84
C GLN A 54 21.26 6.00 10.75
N LEU A 55 22.02 7.04 11.09
CA LEU A 55 22.46 8.05 10.13
C LEU A 55 23.21 7.37 8.96
N GLY A 56 22.82 7.72 7.73
CA GLY A 56 23.33 7.11 6.51
C GLY A 56 22.62 5.84 6.07
N SER A 57 21.70 5.28 6.87
CA SER A 57 20.86 4.15 6.42
C SER A 57 20.09 4.51 5.16
N TYR A 58 20.00 3.55 4.25
CA TYR A 58 19.20 3.72 3.04
C TYR A 58 18.37 2.48 2.71
N ARG A 59 17.28 2.71 1.97
CA ARG A 59 16.53 1.68 1.24
C ARG A 59 16.45 2.05 -0.23
N ALA A 60 16.73 1.08 -1.10
CA ALA A 60 16.52 1.19 -2.55
C ALA A 60 15.26 0.42 -2.94
N LEU A 61 14.43 1.05 -3.75
CA LEU A 61 13.13 0.50 -4.17
C LEU A 61 12.71 1.08 -5.52
N THR A 62 11.59 0.61 -6.05
CA THR A 62 11.05 1.11 -7.32
C THR A 62 9.62 1.60 -7.13
N VAL A 63 9.32 2.81 -7.58
CA VAL A 63 7.96 3.37 -7.63
C VAL A 63 7.62 3.71 -9.07
N ALA A 64 6.52 3.18 -9.58
CA ALA A 64 6.07 3.40 -10.96
C ALA A 64 7.18 3.15 -12.01
N GLY A 65 7.99 2.10 -11.82
CA GLY A 65 9.11 1.76 -12.70
C GLY A 65 10.36 2.66 -12.55
N ARG A 66 10.38 3.56 -11.58
CA ARG A 66 11.48 4.51 -11.34
C ARG A 66 12.29 4.10 -10.12
N PRO A 67 13.61 3.86 -10.25
CA PRO A 67 14.45 3.46 -9.13
C PRO A 67 14.68 4.64 -8.18
N LEU A 68 14.45 4.43 -6.90
CA LEU A 68 14.59 5.42 -5.84
C LEU A 68 15.54 4.91 -4.74
N ILE A 69 16.12 5.84 -3.99
CA ILE A 69 16.77 5.60 -2.71
C ILE A 69 16.19 6.53 -1.66
N VAL A 70 15.78 5.96 -0.54
CA VAL A 70 15.38 6.69 0.68
C VAL A 70 16.55 6.66 1.63
N VAL A 71 16.97 7.80 2.17
CA VAL A 71 18.20 7.95 2.96
C VAL A 71 17.91 8.75 4.23
N ARG A 72 18.38 8.28 5.39
CA ARG A 72 18.47 9.11 6.60
C ARG A 72 19.76 9.91 6.57
N GLY A 73 19.66 11.23 6.45
CA GLY A 73 20.81 12.14 6.43
C GLY A 73 21.53 12.23 7.78
N HIS A 74 22.69 12.89 7.80
CA HIS A 74 23.42 13.14 9.03
C HIS A 74 22.75 14.18 9.94
N ASP A 75 21.83 14.95 9.41
CA ASP A 75 20.93 15.87 10.12
C ASP A 75 19.68 15.16 10.68
N ASN A 76 19.63 13.83 10.57
CA ASN A 76 18.51 12.97 10.93
C ASN A 76 17.26 13.10 10.04
N GLU A 77 17.28 13.94 9.03
CA GLU A 77 16.16 14.07 8.08
C GLU A 77 16.16 12.92 7.07
N ILE A 78 14.98 12.43 6.73
CA ILE A 78 14.79 11.41 5.70
C ILE A 78 14.49 12.09 4.37
N ARG A 79 15.25 11.75 3.35
CA ARG A 79 15.12 12.26 1.98
C ARG A 79 15.08 11.13 0.98
N THR A 80 14.42 11.40 -0.13
CA THR A 80 14.40 10.45 -1.25
C THR A 80 15.01 11.07 -2.49
N PHE A 81 15.78 10.28 -3.21
CA PHE A 81 16.38 10.66 -4.49
C PHE A 81 16.09 9.58 -5.53
N PHE A 82 16.12 9.94 -6.81
CA PHE A 82 16.25 8.94 -7.85
C PHE A 82 17.58 8.20 -7.68
N ASN A 83 17.54 6.89 -7.72
CA ASN A 83 18.74 6.02 -7.67
C ASN A 83 19.48 6.05 -9.02
N ILE A 84 19.83 7.25 -9.45
CA ILE A 84 20.43 7.53 -10.76
C ILE A 84 21.53 8.57 -10.59
N CYS A 85 22.75 8.24 -10.99
CA CYS A 85 23.85 9.19 -11.03
C CYS A 85 23.65 10.19 -12.17
N PRO A 86 23.62 11.50 -11.92
CA PRO A 86 23.41 12.51 -12.95
C PRO A 86 24.52 12.58 -13.98
N HIS A 87 25.69 11.97 -13.74
CA HIS A 87 26.77 11.93 -14.71
C HIS A 87 26.38 11.15 -15.97
N ARG A 88 26.08 9.83 -15.86
CA ARG A 88 25.78 8.95 -17.00
C ARG A 88 24.75 7.88 -16.69
N GLY A 89 23.84 8.13 -15.73
CA GLY A 89 22.65 7.30 -15.50
C GLY A 89 22.90 5.99 -14.73
N ALA A 90 24.12 5.74 -14.23
CA ALA A 90 24.37 4.53 -13.44
C ALA A 90 23.59 4.56 -12.12
N PRO A 91 23.10 3.43 -11.61
CA PRO A 91 22.51 3.38 -10.27
C PRO A 91 23.55 3.74 -9.21
N LEU A 92 23.14 4.48 -8.18
CA LEU A 92 24.02 4.87 -7.06
C LEU A 92 24.29 3.69 -6.14
N VAL A 93 23.22 2.89 -5.89
CA VAL A 93 23.30 1.65 -5.12
C VAL A 93 22.62 0.50 -5.89
N ARG A 94 23.04 -0.73 -5.62
CA ARG A 94 22.51 -1.95 -6.22
C ARG A 94 21.87 -2.88 -5.20
N ASP A 95 22.22 -2.70 -3.93
CA ASP A 95 21.65 -3.46 -2.82
C ASP A 95 20.34 -2.80 -2.36
N GLU A 96 19.40 -3.59 -1.89
CA GLU A 96 18.08 -3.12 -1.45
C GLU A 96 18.14 -2.25 -0.19
N SER A 97 19.15 -2.42 0.63
CA SER A 97 19.38 -1.62 1.84
C SER A 97 20.87 -1.62 2.22
N GLY A 98 21.23 -0.65 3.04
CA GLY A 98 22.60 -0.55 3.56
C GLY A 98 22.80 0.76 4.30
N THR A 99 24.07 1.10 4.52
CA THR A 99 24.43 2.34 5.19
C THR A 99 25.56 3.03 4.43
N PHE A 100 25.32 4.27 4.06
CA PHE A 100 26.37 5.16 3.58
C PHE A 100 27.21 5.64 4.77
N GLY A 101 28.50 5.83 4.54
CA GLY A 101 29.33 6.59 5.46
C GLY A 101 29.01 8.08 5.35
N LYS A 102 30.01 8.92 5.12
CA LYS A 102 29.84 10.37 4.98
C LYS A 102 29.25 10.84 3.65
N ARG A 103 29.19 9.95 2.64
CA ARG A 103 28.82 10.33 1.27
C ARG A 103 28.29 9.13 0.48
N ILE A 104 27.52 9.42 -0.53
CA ILE A 104 27.10 8.49 -1.58
C ILE A 104 28.17 8.53 -2.68
N GLN A 105 28.72 7.38 -3.07
CA GLN A 105 29.69 7.30 -4.15
C GLN A 105 29.17 6.41 -5.27
N CYS A 106 29.06 6.98 -6.48
CA CYS A 106 28.71 6.22 -7.67
C CYS A 106 29.83 5.22 -7.99
N PHE A 107 29.51 3.95 -8.13
CA PHE A 107 30.49 2.90 -8.38
C PHE A 107 31.17 3.01 -9.75
N TYR A 108 30.51 3.69 -10.73
CA TYR A 108 30.97 3.68 -12.12
C TYR A 108 32.16 4.64 -12.35
N HIS A 109 31.98 5.93 -12.01
CA HIS A 109 33.04 6.93 -12.23
C HIS A 109 33.43 7.67 -10.93
N LEU A 110 33.04 7.14 -9.78
CA LEU A 110 33.42 7.60 -8.44
C LEU A 110 33.00 9.05 -8.11
N TRP A 111 32.00 9.60 -8.84
CA TRP A 111 31.39 10.87 -8.44
C TRP A 111 30.75 10.70 -7.06
N THR A 112 30.90 11.71 -6.23
CA THR A 112 30.45 11.68 -4.85
C THR A 112 29.42 12.75 -4.55
N TYR A 113 28.48 12.39 -3.71
CA TYR A 113 27.39 13.24 -3.25
C TYR A 113 27.30 13.19 -1.73
N ASP A 114 26.93 14.31 -1.10
CA ASP A 114 26.54 14.27 0.32
C ASP A 114 25.14 13.63 0.49
N LEU A 115 24.72 13.44 1.75
CA LEU A 115 23.41 12.84 2.03
C LEU A 115 22.24 13.82 1.88
N VAL A 116 22.54 15.09 1.54
CA VAL A 116 21.54 16.11 1.15
C VAL A 116 21.34 16.11 -0.37
N GLY A 117 22.25 15.42 -1.12
CA GLY A 117 22.17 15.24 -2.55
C GLY A 117 23.12 16.11 -3.37
N ASN A 118 23.89 17.02 -2.78
CA ASN A 118 24.82 17.88 -3.52
C ASN A 118 26.04 17.09 -4.01
N CYS A 119 26.50 17.38 -5.21
CA CYS A 119 27.75 16.83 -5.72
C CYS A 119 28.95 17.40 -4.95
N THR A 120 29.67 16.53 -4.26
CA THR A 120 30.87 16.91 -3.47
C THR A 120 32.17 16.63 -4.16
N GLY A 121 32.19 15.78 -5.17
CA GLY A 121 33.42 15.46 -5.90
C GLY A 121 33.19 14.86 -7.29
N ILE A 122 33.98 15.32 -8.22
CA ILE A 122 34.07 14.85 -9.61
C ILE A 122 35.44 14.23 -9.83
N THR A 123 35.49 13.02 -10.33
CA THR A 123 36.75 12.35 -10.67
C THR A 123 37.35 13.02 -11.93
N ARG A 124 38.61 13.48 -11.84
CA ARG A 124 39.31 14.17 -12.90
C ARG A 124 38.53 15.38 -13.44
N PRO A 125 38.28 16.42 -12.62
CA PRO A 125 37.46 17.59 -12.99
C PRO A 125 38.03 18.37 -14.17
N VAL A 126 39.34 18.35 -14.38
CA VAL A 126 40.06 19.02 -15.47
C VAL A 126 39.46 18.73 -16.86
N GLY A 127 38.86 17.57 -17.06
CA GLY A 127 38.18 17.19 -18.29
C GLY A 127 36.90 17.95 -18.58
N TYR A 128 36.34 18.64 -17.59
CA TYR A 128 35.08 19.39 -17.68
C TYR A 128 35.29 20.92 -17.66
N GLU A 129 36.49 21.39 -17.27
CA GLU A 129 36.82 22.82 -17.18
C GLU A 129 36.67 23.56 -18.51
N PRO A 130 37.10 23.00 -19.68
CA PRO A 130 37.03 23.70 -20.96
C PRO A 130 35.58 24.05 -21.37
N VAL A 131 34.57 23.38 -20.84
CA VAL A 131 33.15 23.69 -21.16
C VAL A 131 32.46 24.45 -20.02
N GLY A 132 33.24 24.96 -19.06
CA GLY A 132 32.71 25.74 -17.94
C GLY A 132 31.84 24.94 -16.97
N PHE A 133 31.99 23.63 -16.98
CA PHE A 133 31.17 22.76 -16.13
C PHE A 133 31.78 22.67 -14.72
N SER A 134 30.97 22.93 -13.72
CA SER A 134 31.35 22.80 -12.31
C SER A 134 30.38 21.90 -11.55
N LYS A 135 30.79 21.43 -10.35
CA LYS A 135 29.95 20.60 -9.48
C LYS A 135 28.83 21.40 -8.79
N GLU A 136 28.97 22.72 -8.72
CA GLU A 136 27.98 23.62 -8.15
C GLU A 136 26.70 23.59 -9.01
N GLY A 137 25.56 23.34 -8.38
CA GLY A 137 24.29 23.21 -9.08
C GLY A 137 24.01 21.81 -9.66
N ILE A 138 24.94 20.85 -9.48
CA ILE A 138 24.72 19.45 -9.81
C ILE A 138 24.49 18.67 -8.54
N GLY A 139 23.46 17.83 -8.57
CA GLY A 139 23.12 17.01 -7.44
C GLY A 139 22.24 15.82 -7.82
N LEU A 140 21.96 15.01 -6.85
CA LEU A 140 20.96 13.96 -6.99
C LEU A 140 19.59 14.60 -7.15
N ARG A 141 18.79 14.09 -8.06
CA ARG A 141 17.43 14.59 -8.27
C ARG A 141 16.54 14.17 -7.10
N PRO A 142 16.02 15.12 -6.31
CA PRO A 142 15.18 14.82 -5.17
C PRO A 142 13.80 14.32 -5.63
N VAL A 143 13.19 13.53 -4.75
CA VAL A 143 11.80 13.11 -4.84
C VAL A 143 11.07 13.65 -3.61
N ARG A 144 9.89 14.22 -3.81
CA ARG A 144 9.10 14.77 -2.72
C ARG A 144 8.84 13.69 -1.68
N THR A 145 9.17 14.00 -0.41
CA THR A 145 9.12 13.06 0.71
C THR A 145 8.44 13.74 1.89
N GLU A 146 7.41 13.10 2.45
CA GLU A 146 6.71 13.55 3.66
C GLU A 146 6.48 12.35 4.58
N ILE A 147 6.36 12.61 5.89
CA ILE A 147 6.29 11.56 6.92
C ILE A 147 5.11 11.86 7.85
N ILE A 148 4.35 10.82 8.19
CA ILE A 148 3.29 10.86 9.18
C ILE A 148 3.29 9.54 9.96
N GLY A 149 3.32 9.59 11.30
CA GLY A 149 3.32 8.39 12.15
C GLY A 149 4.48 7.42 11.84
N GLY A 150 5.66 7.95 11.45
CA GLY A 150 6.82 7.16 11.04
C GLY A 150 6.70 6.54 9.63
N LEU A 151 5.56 6.69 8.96
CA LEU A 151 5.34 6.23 7.59
C LEU A 151 5.96 7.20 6.58
N VAL A 152 6.92 6.74 5.79
CA VAL A 152 7.63 7.56 4.79
C VAL A 152 6.92 7.47 3.45
N PHE A 153 6.34 8.57 3.03
CA PHE A 153 5.66 8.69 1.74
C PHE A 153 6.50 9.46 0.74
N VAL A 154 6.40 9.06 -0.52
CA VAL A 154 7.04 9.76 -1.64
C VAL A 154 6.05 10.05 -2.75
N SER A 155 6.30 11.12 -3.52
CA SER A 155 5.59 11.38 -4.76
C SER A 155 6.57 11.68 -5.88
N ILE A 156 6.40 10.98 -7.01
CA ILE A 156 7.22 11.16 -8.22
C ILE A 156 6.91 12.50 -8.90
N LYS A 157 5.64 12.92 -8.88
CA LYS A 157 5.24 14.24 -9.38
C LYS A 157 5.44 15.30 -8.31
N ASN A 158 6.05 16.41 -8.68
CA ASN A 158 6.22 17.55 -7.77
C ASN A 158 4.91 18.32 -7.51
N GLU A 159 3.98 18.25 -8.46
CA GLU A 159 2.71 18.98 -8.46
C GLU A 159 1.57 18.12 -7.89
N VAL A 160 1.75 17.62 -6.67
CA VAL A 160 0.70 16.97 -5.89
C VAL A 160 0.39 17.80 -4.68
N GLU A 161 -0.82 17.67 -4.17
CA GLU A 161 -1.23 18.23 -2.87
C GLU A 161 -0.30 17.78 -1.75
N PRO A 162 -0.16 18.53 -0.64
CA PRO A 162 0.50 18.05 0.58
C PRO A 162 -0.03 16.69 1.03
N LEU A 163 0.80 15.86 1.65
CA LEU A 163 0.38 14.53 2.13
C LEU A 163 -0.82 14.63 3.07
N GLU A 164 -0.84 15.62 3.94
CA GLU A 164 -1.95 15.89 4.87
C GLU A 164 -3.28 16.10 4.12
N ASP A 165 -3.27 16.89 3.04
CA ASP A 165 -4.46 17.17 2.23
C ASP A 165 -4.89 15.92 1.44
N PHE A 166 -3.93 15.14 0.94
CA PHE A 166 -4.20 13.87 0.26
C PHE A 166 -4.87 12.86 1.18
N LEU A 167 -4.39 12.73 2.41
CA LEU A 167 -4.93 11.82 3.42
C LEU A 167 -6.26 12.32 4.00
N GLY A 168 -6.44 13.63 4.11
CA GLY A 168 -7.62 14.22 4.72
C GLY A 168 -7.90 13.64 6.11
N PRO A 169 -9.15 13.26 6.44
CA PRO A 169 -9.48 12.73 7.77
C PRO A 169 -8.73 11.43 8.13
N MET A 170 -8.23 10.67 7.15
CA MET A 170 -7.42 9.47 7.40
C MET A 170 -6.13 9.79 8.18
N ALA A 171 -5.58 10.99 8.04
CA ALA A 171 -4.40 11.43 8.80
C ALA A 171 -4.63 11.34 10.33
N ASN A 172 -5.85 11.60 10.80
CA ASN A 172 -6.20 11.48 12.22
C ASN A 172 -6.17 10.02 12.70
N HIS A 173 -6.64 9.09 11.86
CA HIS A 173 -6.57 7.66 12.17
C HIS A 173 -5.12 7.18 12.21
N ILE A 174 -4.28 7.65 11.28
CA ILE A 174 -2.85 7.33 11.31
C ILE A 174 -2.23 7.83 12.62
N ARG A 175 -2.44 9.07 13.02
CA ARG A 175 -1.91 9.62 14.27
C ARG A 175 -2.42 8.92 15.53
N LEU A 176 -3.67 8.44 15.49
CA LEU A 176 -4.24 7.67 16.61
C LEU A 176 -3.54 6.33 16.81
N HIS A 177 -3.21 5.64 15.72
CA HIS A 177 -2.68 4.28 15.77
C HIS A 177 -1.14 4.20 15.60
N LEU A 178 -0.53 5.27 15.11
CA LEU A 178 0.93 5.47 15.02
C LEU A 178 1.30 6.84 15.61
N PRO A 179 1.10 7.04 16.92
CA PRO A 179 1.36 8.32 17.56
C PRO A 179 2.85 8.54 17.81
N ASP A 180 3.31 9.81 17.76
CA ASP A 180 4.72 10.18 17.93
C ASP A 180 5.24 9.95 19.37
N ASP A 181 4.34 9.99 20.37
CA ASP A 181 4.68 9.76 21.78
C ASP A 181 4.78 8.28 22.16
N GLN A 182 4.31 7.37 21.32
CA GLN A 182 4.45 5.93 21.45
C GLN A 182 5.01 5.34 20.16
N PRO A 183 6.26 5.61 19.80
CA PRO A 183 6.81 5.24 18.50
C PRO A 183 6.81 3.73 18.28
N LEU A 184 6.46 3.36 17.07
CA LEU A 184 6.48 1.97 16.60
C LEU A 184 7.79 1.66 15.89
N GLU A 185 8.06 0.38 15.72
CA GLU A 185 9.15 -0.10 14.87
C GLU A 185 8.75 -1.38 14.15
N VAL A 186 9.34 -1.58 12.98
CA VAL A 186 9.20 -2.82 12.21
C VAL A 186 10.02 -3.91 12.89
N PHE A 187 9.36 -4.92 13.42
CA PHE A 187 10.01 -6.09 14.02
C PHE A 187 9.96 -7.33 13.14
N HIS A 188 9.09 -7.33 12.15
CA HIS A 188 8.93 -8.42 11.20
C HIS A 188 8.77 -7.85 9.78
N TYR A 189 9.49 -8.43 8.84
CA TYR A 189 9.40 -8.07 7.43
C TYR A 189 9.49 -9.33 6.58
N HIS A 190 8.59 -9.45 5.63
CA HIS A 190 8.73 -10.40 4.53
C HIS A 190 8.16 -9.82 3.25
N ARG A 191 8.57 -10.39 2.14
CA ARG A 191 8.17 -9.99 0.80
C ARG A 191 7.92 -11.22 -0.06
N SER A 192 6.90 -11.16 -0.89
CA SER A 192 6.60 -12.23 -1.86
C SER A 192 6.14 -11.64 -3.18
N GLU A 193 6.44 -12.32 -4.26
CA GLU A 193 5.79 -12.12 -5.54
C GLU A 193 4.53 -12.99 -5.59
N ILE A 194 3.37 -12.38 -5.82
CA ILE A 194 2.07 -13.03 -5.95
C ILE A 194 1.67 -12.96 -7.43
N ARG A 195 1.21 -14.08 -7.97
CA ARG A 195 0.79 -14.18 -9.38
C ARG A 195 -0.64 -13.68 -9.56
N CYS A 196 -0.83 -12.39 -9.28
CA CYS A 196 -2.10 -11.70 -9.46
C CYS A 196 -1.90 -10.24 -9.84
N ASN A 197 -2.95 -9.63 -10.40
CA ASN A 197 -3.03 -8.20 -10.58
C ASN A 197 -3.05 -7.51 -9.20
N TRP A 198 -2.40 -6.36 -9.10
CA TRP A 198 -2.31 -5.62 -7.84
C TRP A 198 -3.68 -5.26 -7.24
N LYS A 199 -4.67 -5.00 -8.09
CA LYS A 199 -6.05 -4.71 -7.67
C LYS A 199 -6.75 -5.91 -7.04
N LEU A 200 -6.44 -7.14 -7.45
CA LEU A 200 -7.00 -8.34 -6.79
C LEU A 200 -6.48 -8.48 -5.36
N TRP A 201 -5.22 -8.11 -5.11
CA TRP A 201 -4.71 -8.04 -3.75
C TRP A 201 -5.36 -6.93 -2.93
N VAL A 202 -5.59 -5.75 -3.54
CA VAL A 202 -6.33 -4.65 -2.91
C VAL A 202 -7.76 -5.09 -2.60
N ASP A 203 -8.48 -5.67 -3.56
CA ASP A 203 -9.85 -6.14 -3.38
C ASP A 203 -9.95 -7.11 -2.20
N ASN A 204 -9.11 -8.15 -2.19
CA ASN A 204 -9.10 -9.16 -1.13
C ASN A 204 -8.88 -8.53 0.25
N ASN A 205 -8.00 -7.55 0.39
CA ASN A 205 -7.73 -6.92 1.69
C ASN A 205 -8.70 -5.78 2.04
N SER A 206 -9.51 -5.33 1.08
CA SER A 206 -10.41 -4.20 1.25
C SER A 206 -11.82 -4.60 1.64
N GLU A 207 -12.28 -5.77 1.26
CA GLU A 207 -13.60 -6.26 1.59
C GLU A 207 -13.55 -7.26 2.75
N GLN A 208 -14.65 -7.38 3.47
CA GLN A 208 -14.76 -8.30 4.60
C GLN A 208 -15.61 -9.54 4.26
N TYR A 209 -16.13 -9.63 3.04
CA TYR A 209 -16.98 -10.75 2.64
C TYR A 209 -16.21 -12.06 2.56
N HIS A 210 -14.92 -12.03 2.14
CA HIS A 210 -14.06 -13.22 2.12
C HIS A 210 -13.65 -13.71 3.52
N GLU A 211 -13.94 -12.97 4.60
CA GLU A 211 -13.68 -13.47 5.97
C GLU A 211 -14.33 -14.84 6.22
N PHE A 212 -15.38 -15.18 5.46
CA PHE A 212 -15.97 -16.52 5.47
C PHE A 212 -15.03 -17.62 4.94
N LEU A 213 -14.00 -17.28 4.17
CA LEU A 213 -12.95 -18.21 3.77
C LEU A 213 -12.14 -18.67 4.99
N HIS A 214 -11.80 -17.75 5.87
CA HIS A 214 -10.89 -17.98 6.99
C HIS A 214 -11.53 -18.77 8.13
N VAL A 215 -10.97 -19.96 8.42
CA VAL A 215 -11.41 -20.75 9.58
C VAL A 215 -11.25 -19.96 10.88
N LEU A 216 -10.18 -19.15 11.00
CA LEU A 216 -9.95 -18.30 12.15
C LEU A 216 -11.10 -17.29 12.32
N ASN A 217 -11.41 -16.51 11.30
CA ASN A 217 -12.41 -15.45 11.37
C ASN A 217 -13.82 -16.00 11.62
N ARG A 218 -14.18 -17.13 10.99
CA ARG A 218 -15.49 -17.80 11.22
C ARG A 218 -15.73 -18.19 12.68
N LYS A 219 -14.68 -18.54 13.40
CA LYS A 219 -14.79 -18.99 14.80
C LYS A 219 -14.52 -17.87 15.81
N THR A 220 -13.98 -16.75 15.39
CA THR A 220 -13.64 -15.61 16.24
C THR A 220 -14.61 -14.45 16.00
N GLY A 221 -14.29 -13.54 15.10
CA GLY A 221 -15.08 -12.34 14.82
C GLY A 221 -16.48 -12.65 14.30
N LEU A 222 -16.58 -13.42 13.21
CA LEU A 222 -17.88 -13.75 12.59
C LEU A 222 -18.85 -14.54 13.52
N ALA A 223 -18.34 -15.12 14.57
CA ALA A 223 -19.16 -15.76 15.60
C ALA A 223 -19.75 -14.77 16.63
N GLN A 224 -19.36 -13.48 16.58
CA GLN A 224 -19.84 -12.45 17.50
C GLN A 224 -20.90 -11.59 16.80
N PRO A 225 -22.10 -11.41 17.41
CA PRO A 225 -23.15 -10.60 16.79
C PRO A 225 -22.71 -9.17 16.47
N ASP A 226 -22.03 -8.51 17.41
CA ASP A 226 -21.59 -7.12 17.27
C ASP A 226 -20.54 -6.92 16.17
N TYR A 227 -19.87 -7.99 15.74
CA TYR A 227 -18.90 -7.96 14.66
C TYR A 227 -19.54 -7.56 13.33
N HIS A 228 -20.79 -7.92 13.11
CA HIS A 228 -21.57 -7.60 11.92
C HIS A 228 -22.18 -6.18 11.99
N GLU A 229 -22.11 -5.52 13.13
CA GLU A 229 -22.62 -4.15 13.31
C GLU A 229 -21.59 -3.08 12.92
N ARG A 230 -20.33 -3.47 12.65
CA ARG A 230 -19.27 -2.56 12.20
C ARG A 230 -19.70 -1.85 10.93
N ARG A 231 -19.17 -0.63 10.71
CA ARG A 231 -19.46 0.18 9.53
C ARG A 231 -18.20 0.68 8.88
N TRP A 232 -18.23 0.83 7.56
CA TRP A 232 -17.22 1.52 6.80
C TRP A 232 -17.37 3.03 6.91
N HIS A 233 -16.26 3.72 7.12
CA HIS A 233 -16.14 5.17 7.03
C HIS A 233 -15.33 5.50 5.79
N LEU A 234 -15.95 6.17 4.83
CA LEU A 234 -15.37 6.51 3.54
C LEU A 234 -14.88 7.96 3.54
N TYR A 235 -13.67 8.18 3.05
CA TYR A 235 -13.04 9.49 2.99
C TYR A 235 -12.63 9.87 1.56
N PRO A 236 -12.32 11.15 1.27
CA PRO A 236 -11.78 11.57 -0.02
C PRO A 236 -10.61 10.71 -0.49
N ASN A 237 -10.38 10.70 -1.80
CA ASN A 237 -9.36 9.87 -2.46
C ASN A 237 -9.52 8.36 -2.21
N SER A 238 -10.73 7.91 -1.83
CA SER A 238 -11.03 6.50 -1.53
C SER A 238 -10.23 5.90 -0.35
N HIS A 239 -9.81 6.75 0.59
CA HIS A 239 -9.34 6.25 1.87
C HIS A 239 -10.53 5.78 2.70
N ASN A 240 -10.34 4.73 3.48
CA ASN A 240 -11.43 4.24 4.33
C ASN A 240 -10.92 3.47 5.56
N VAL A 241 -11.78 3.34 6.54
CA VAL A 241 -11.56 2.57 7.75
C VAL A 241 -12.85 1.88 8.16
N ILE A 242 -12.76 0.68 8.70
CA ILE A 242 -13.90 -0.02 9.32
C ILE A 242 -13.83 0.13 10.84
N ASP A 243 -14.99 0.15 11.50
CA ASP A 243 -15.05 0.11 12.97
C ASP A 243 -14.29 -1.08 13.56
N GLN A 244 -13.77 -0.91 14.77
CA GLN A 244 -13.15 -2.01 15.50
C GLN A 244 -14.19 -3.10 15.80
N GLY A 245 -13.80 -4.36 15.61
CA GLY A 245 -14.64 -5.51 15.93
C GLY A 245 -13.91 -6.51 16.82
N ALA A 246 -14.61 -7.07 17.80
CA ALA A 246 -14.03 -8.05 18.71
C ALA A 246 -13.78 -9.42 18.05
N MET A 247 -12.62 -10.01 18.33
CA MET A 247 -12.14 -11.27 17.77
C MET A 247 -11.95 -12.29 18.90
N ASN A 248 -12.93 -13.01 19.36
CA ASN A 248 -12.77 -13.96 20.45
C ASN A 248 -11.75 -15.08 20.12
N TYR A 249 -10.50 -14.84 20.42
CA TYR A 249 -9.39 -15.77 20.15
C TYR A 249 -9.47 -17.06 20.97
N GLY A 250 -10.10 -17.03 22.14
CA GLY A 250 -10.35 -18.22 22.98
C GLY A 250 -11.15 -19.30 22.27
N ASN A 251 -12.05 -18.94 21.35
CA ASN A 251 -12.85 -19.88 20.56
C ASN A 251 -12.01 -20.82 19.66
N VAL A 252 -10.76 -20.49 19.43
CA VAL A 252 -9.82 -21.30 18.62
C VAL A 252 -8.60 -21.75 19.42
N GLY A 253 -8.67 -21.63 20.74
CA GLY A 253 -7.59 -22.02 21.65
C GLY A 253 -6.33 -21.15 21.50
N LEU A 254 -6.48 -19.89 21.11
CA LEU A 254 -5.42 -18.91 21.09
C LEU A 254 -5.49 -18.02 22.32
N GLU A 255 -4.38 -17.42 22.66
CA GLU A 255 -4.21 -16.47 23.75
C GLU A 255 -5.04 -15.19 23.49
N GLU A 256 -5.75 -14.70 24.50
CA GLU A 256 -6.43 -13.41 24.45
C GLU A 256 -5.43 -12.26 24.29
N ARG A 257 -5.85 -11.22 23.59
CA ARG A 257 -5.00 -10.05 23.25
C ARG A 257 -5.51 -8.83 23.99
N SER A 258 -5.40 -8.86 25.31
CA SER A 258 -5.88 -7.82 26.23
C SER A 258 -4.77 -6.95 26.82
N GLU A 259 -3.52 -7.41 26.77
CA GLU A 259 -2.35 -6.71 27.30
C GLU A 259 -1.37 -6.32 26.18
N GLY A 260 -0.63 -5.25 26.37
CA GLY A 260 0.33 -4.75 25.36
C GLY A 260 -0.36 -4.30 24.07
N LEU A 261 -1.52 -3.66 24.19
CA LEU A 261 -2.31 -3.20 23.03
C LEU A 261 -1.53 -2.20 22.17
N MET A 262 -1.79 -2.26 20.87
CA MET A 262 -1.38 -1.20 19.96
C MET A 262 -2.13 0.09 20.28
N PRO A 263 -1.56 1.27 20.03
CA PRO A 263 -2.22 2.55 20.28
C PRO A 263 -3.62 2.59 19.65
N GLY A 264 -4.59 3.11 20.38
CA GLY A 264 -5.98 3.25 19.91
C GLY A 264 -6.80 1.96 19.81
N MET A 265 -6.24 0.81 20.19
CA MET A 265 -6.93 -0.48 20.08
C MET A 265 -7.64 -0.89 21.37
N GLN A 266 -8.78 -1.57 21.21
CA GLN A 266 -9.47 -2.29 22.29
C GLN A 266 -8.92 -3.72 22.42
N PRO A 267 -9.11 -4.38 23.58
CA PRO A 267 -8.78 -5.79 23.72
C PRO A 267 -9.43 -6.66 22.64
N ASP A 268 -8.68 -7.63 22.13
CA ASP A 268 -9.08 -8.58 21.10
C ASP A 268 -9.64 -7.96 19.80
N ALA A 269 -9.53 -6.64 19.61
CA ALA A 269 -10.11 -5.96 18.46
C ALA A 269 -9.33 -6.17 17.16
N LEU A 270 -10.07 -6.11 16.05
CA LEU A 270 -9.57 -6.00 14.68
C LEU A 270 -9.98 -4.65 14.11
N LEU A 271 -9.03 -3.96 13.46
CA LEU A 271 -9.23 -2.74 12.70
C LEU A 271 -8.56 -2.88 11.34
N VAL A 272 -9.20 -2.39 10.28
CA VAL A 272 -8.61 -2.29 8.94
C VAL A 272 -8.73 -0.87 8.45
N MET A 273 -7.61 -0.31 7.99
CA MET A 273 -7.52 0.99 7.33
C MET A 273 -6.93 0.79 5.93
N LEU A 274 -7.51 1.45 4.95
CA LEU A 274 -7.11 1.35 3.56
C LEU A 274 -6.80 2.74 3.02
N LEU A 275 -5.60 2.90 2.49
CA LEU A 275 -5.16 4.16 1.89
C LEU A 275 -4.90 3.91 0.39
N PHE A 276 -5.64 4.66 -0.43
CA PHE A 276 -5.42 4.59 -1.87
C PHE A 276 -3.97 4.95 -2.24
N PRO A 277 -3.34 4.28 -3.20
CA PRO A 277 -3.95 3.22 -4.04
C PRO A 277 -3.83 1.81 -3.46
N ASP A 278 -2.93 1.52 -2.52
CA ASP A 278 -2.46 0.15 -2.31
C ASP A 278 -1.86 -0.10 -0.92
N ILE A 279 -2.24 0.71 0.07
CA ILE A 279 -1.73 0.56 1.42
C ILE A 279 -2.83 -0.01 2.30
N MET A 280 -2.57 -1.15 2.93
CA MET A 280 -3.42 -1.75 3.92
C MET A 280 -2.74 -1.73 5.28
N ILE A 281 -3.42 -1.19 6.28
CA ILE A 281 -3.01 -1.20 7.68
C ILE A 281 -4.02 -2.03 8.44
N ASN A 282 -3.60 -3.20 8.88
CA ASN A 282 -4.44 -4.14 9.59
C ASN A 282 -3.91 -4.30 11.02
N VAL A 283 -4.75 -4.00 12.01
CA VAL A 283 -4.36 -4.03 13.42
C VAL A 283 -5.20 -5.06 14.16
N ARG A 284 -4.55 -5.99 14.84
CA ARG A 284 -5.21 -7.00 15.68
C ARG A 284 -4.76 -6.83 17.12
N ALA A 285 -5.42 -5.92 17.82
CA ALA A 285 -5.18 -5.59 19.22
C ALA A 285 -3.70 -5.29 19.54
N THR A 286 -2.86 -6.32 19.59
CA THR A 286 -1.44 -6.27 20.02
C THR A 286 -0.42 -6.21 18.89
N VAL A 287 -0.82 -6.28 17.63
CA VAL A 287 0.07 -6.25 16.47
C VAL A 287 -0.52 -5.45 15.33
N MET A 288 0.32 -4.78 14.58
CA MET A 288 -0.04 -4.08 13.35
C MET A 288 0.69 -4.70 12.16
N ARG A 289 -0.02 -4.86 11.05
CA ARG A 289 0.55 -5.22 9.75
C ARG A 289 0.31 -4.07 8.77
N ILE A 290 1.35 -3.69 8.05
CA ILE A 290 1.25 -2.73 6.95
C ILE A 290 1.72 -3.42 5.68
N ASP A 291 0.86 -3.39 4.65
CA ASP A 291 1.17 -3.89 3.33
C ASP A 291 1.49 -2.73 2.39
N THR A 292 2.51 -2.91 1.57
CA THR A 292 2.76 -2.06 0.39
C THR A 292 2.91 -2.93 -0.84
N ILE A 293 2.45 -2.42 -1.98
CA ILE A 293 2.37 -3.16 -3.24
C ILE A 293 3.30 -2.53 -4.27
N THR A 294 4.00 -3.36 -5.03
CA THR A 294 4.71 -2.95 -6.24
C THR A 294 4.17 -3.76 -7.42
N PRO A 295 3.32 -3.19 -8.27
CA PRO A 295 2.88 -3.83 -9.50
C PRO A 295 4.06 -4.08 -10.44
N VAL A 296 4.21 -5.32 -10.92
CA VAL A 296 5.31 -5.73 -11.80
C VAL A 296 4.82 -5.99 -13.21
N ALA A 297 3.68 -6.64 -13.34
CA ALA A 297 3.01 -6.96 -14.60
C ALA A 297 1.50 -7.02 -14.35
N PRO A 298 0.66 -7.10 -15.40
CA PRO A 298 -0.78 -7.25 -15.22
C PRO A 298 -1.20 -8.43 -14.32
N ASP A 299 -0.36 -9.46 -14.27
CA ASP A 299 -0.60 -10.71 -13.54
C ASP A 299 0.44 -11.00 -12.45
N ARG A 300 1.27 -10.01 -12.10
CA ARG A 300 2.31 -10.15 -11.07
C ARG A 300 2.44 -8.93 -10.21
N THR A 301 2.47 -9.16 -8.91
CA THR A 301 2.53 -8.13 -7.87
C THR A 301 3.52 -8.55 -6.80
N ILE A 302 4.42 -7.66 -6.42
CA ILE A 302 5.22 -7.83 -5.21
C ILE A 302 4.47 -7.16 -4.06
N VAL A 303 4.30 -7.90 -2.97
CA VAL A 303 3.74 -7.38 -1.72
C VAL A 303 4.80 -7.46 -0.64
N GLU A 304 4.96 -6.38 0.10
CA GLU A 304 5.81 -6.29 1.27
C GLU A 304 4.93 -6.14 2.52
N TRP A 305 5.14 -7.02 3.49
CA TRP A 305 4.43 -7.01 4.76
C TRP A 305 5.37 -6.59 5.88
N ARG A 306 4.97 -5.57 6.62
CA ARG A 306 5.67 -5.07 7.79
C ARG A 306 4.84 -5.35 9.03
N GLY A 307 5.40 -6.11 9.98
CA GLY A 307 4.84 -6.26 11.31
C GLY A 307 5.42 -5.18 12.22
N LEU A 308 4.56 -4.36 12.83
CA LEU A 308 4.95 -3.29 13.74
C LEU A 308 4.52 -3.59 15.17
N GLY A 309 5.38 -3.21 16.10
CA GLY A 309 5.17 -3.22 17.54
C GLY A 309 5.72 -1.94 18.18
N LEU A 310 5.52 -1.77 19.48
CA LEU A 310 6.05 -0.61 20.19
C LEU A 310 7.58 -0.69 20.28
N LYS A 311 8.25 0.40 20.01
CA LYS A 311 9.71 0.50 20.18
C LYS A 311 10.15 0.27 21.62
N SER A 312 9.26 0.52 22.58
CA SER A 312 9.47 0.33 24.02
C SER A 312 9.24 -1.11 24.50
N ASP A 313 8.87 -2.05 23.63
CA ASP A 313 8.61 -3.44 24.03
C ASP A 313 9.83 -4.07 24.69
N SER A 314 9.61 -4.81 25.80
CA SER A 314 10.58 -5.77 26.32
C SER A 314 10.75 -6.95 25.35
N GLU A 315 11.79 -7.76 25.55
CA GLU A 315 12.01 -8.99 24.77
C GLU A 315 10.79 -9.92 24.88
N GLU A 316 10.22 -10.09 26.07
CA GLU A 316 9.03 -10.90 26.30
C GLU A 316 7.81 -10.38 25.53
N GLN A 317 7.56 -9.08 25.59
CA GLN A 317 6.48 -8.45 24.83
C GLN A 317 6.70 -8.60 23.33
N ARG A 318 7.94 -8.45 22.85
CA ARG A 318 8.31 -8.64 21.45
C ARG A 318 8.07 -10.07 20.98
N ASP A 319 8.38 -11.07 21.81
CA ASP A 319 8.12 -12.49 21.52
C ASP A 319 6.62 -12.77 21.42
N ILE A 320 5.83 -12.19 22.31
CA ILE A 320 4.36 -12.28 22.27
C ILE A 320 3.83 -11.68 20.95
N ARG A 321 4.27 -10.47 20.58
CA ARG A 321 3.85 -9.83 19.32
C ARG A 321 4.26 -10.66 18.10
N THR A 322 5.49 -11.18 18.08
CA THR A 322 5.99 -12.03 17.00
C THR A 322 5.13 -13.27 16.84
N ARG A 323 4.76 -13.91 17.95
CA ARG A 323 3.85 -15.07 17.96
C ARG A 323 2.46 -14.69 17.43
N HIS A 324 1.87 -13.61 17.95
CA HIS A 324 0.56 -13.12 17.50
C HIS A 324 0.56 -12.74 16.01
N HIS A 325 1.62 -12.11 15.51
CA HIS A 325 1.78 -11.78 14.09
C HIS A 325 1.81 -13.05 13.24
N ASN A 326 2.68 -14.01 13.61
CA ASN A 326 2.87 -15.24 12.85
C ASN A 326 1.66 -16.17 12.87
N GLN A 327 0.85 -16.16 13.93
CA GLN A 327 -0.40 -16.93 13.99
C GLN A 327 -1.38 -16.59 12.87
N VAL A 328 -1.39 -15.34 12.41
CA VAL A 328 -2.37 -14.83 11.43
C VAL A 328 -1.69 -14.55 10.09
N TRP A 329 -0.61 -13.80 10.09
CA TRP A 329 -0.03 -13.16 8.91
C TRP A 329 1.39 -13.64 8.55
N GLY A 330 1.96 -14.57 9.32
CA GLY A 330 3.22 -15.20 8.92
C GLY A 330 3.05 -16.04 7.65
N PRO A 331 4.14 -16.43 7.00
CA PRO A 331 4.10 -17.26 5.79
C PRO A 331 3.34 -18.58 5.95
N ALA A 332 3.28 -19.10 7.17
CA ALA A 332 2.48 -20.26 7.56
C ALA A 332 1.34 -19.88 8.52
N GLY A 333 0.91 -18.62 8.50
CA GLY A 333 -0.20 -18.11 9.30
C GLY A 333 -1.55 -18.65 8.83
N ARG A 334 -2.60 -18.35 9.60
CA ARG A 334 -3.93 -18.93 9.37
C ARG A 334 -4.72 -18.24 8.27
N ASN A 335 -4.41 -16.97 7.93
CA ASN A 335 -5.16 -16.19 6.94
C ASN A 335 -4.33 -15.95 5.65
N LEU A 336 -3.13 -15.40 5.76
CA LEU A 336 -2.36 -14.94 4.61
C LEU A 336 -2.17 -15.99 3.50
N PRO A 337 -1.86 -17.28 3.77
CA PRO A 337 -1.77 -18.28 2.71
C PRO A 337 -3.10 -18.58 1.99
N GLU A 338 -4.23 -18.45 2.71
CA GLU A 338 -5.58 -18.61 2.12
C GLU A 338 -5.85 -17.47 1.15
N ASP A 339 -5.53 -16.22 1.53
CA ASP A 339 -5.66 -15.02 0.70
C ASP A 339 -4.84 -15.13 -0.58
N ILE A 340 -3.56 -15.47 -0.48
CA ILE A 340 -2.67 -15.64 -1.63
C ILE A 340 -3.22 -16.70 -2.59
N SER A 341 -3.65 -17.85 -2.07
CA SER A 341 -4.23 -18.92 -2.89
C SER A 341 -5.49 -18.47 -3.63
N ALA A 342 -6.35 -17.69 -2.97
CA ALA A 342 -7.59 -17.20 -3.56
C ALA A 342 -7.32 -16.23 -4.71
N VAL A 343 -6.47 -15.21 -4.52
CA VAL A 343 -6.21 -14.18 -5.56
C VAL A 343 -5.42 -14.73 -6.74
N GLU A 344 -4.51 -15.70 -6.54
CA GLU A 344 -3.82 -16.38 -7.64
C GLU A 344 -4.79 -17.23 -8.48
N ALA A 345 -5.69 -17.96 -7.83
CA ALA A 345 -6.73 -18.73 -8.54
C ALA A 345 -7.70 -17.80 -9.29
N GLN A 346 -8.06 -16.66 -8.70
CA GLN A 346 -8.90 -15.64 -9.32
C GLN A 346 -8.23 -15.06 -10.58
N GLN A 347 -6.95 -14.73 -10.54
CA GLN A 347 -6.20 -14.22 -11.70
C GLN A 347 -6.20 -15.22 -12.86
N ILE A 348 -6.00 -16.51 -12.58
CA ILE A 348 -6.06 -17.55 -13.61
C ILE A 348 -7.43 -17.57 -14.30
N SER A 349 -8.50 -17.48 -13.52
CA SER A 349 -9.87 -17.49 -14.05
C SER A 349 -10.18 -16.22 -14.83
N MET A 350 -9.74 -15.06 -14.40
CA MET A 350 -9.94 -13.78 -15.10
C MET A 350 -9.16 -13.67 -16.41
N SER A 351 -8.10 -14.44 -16.56
CA SER A 351 -7.27 -14.46 -17.78
C SER A 351 -7.91 -15.25 -18.94
N ASN A 352 -9.13 -15.74 -18.76
CA ASN A 352 -9.88 -16.42 -19.82
C ASN A 352 -11.19 -15.69 -20.14
N ASP A 353 -11.75 -15.92 -21.31
CA ASP A 353 -12.91 -15.20 -21.84
C ASP A 353 -14.27 -15.76 -21.35
N ALA A 354 -14.28 -16.62 -20.34
CA ALA A 354 -15.50 -17.30 -19.90
C ALA A 354 -16.51 -16.35 -19.22
N PHE A 355 -16.03 -15.27 -18.59
CA PHE A 355 -16.89 -14.23 -18.06
C PHE A 355 -16.16 -12.86 -18.04
N ARG A 356 -16.93 -11.80 -18.15
CA ARG A 356 -16.39 -10.47 -18.38
C ARG A 356 -16.47 -9.54 -17.17
N TYR A 357 -17.32 -9.82 -16.21
CA TYR A 357 -17.64 -8.89 -15.14
C TYR A 357 -17.51 -9.53 -13.78
N SER A 358 -16.90 -8.78 -12.83
CA SER A 358 -16.94 -9.05 -11.40
C SER A 358 -18.03 -8.20 -10.76
N ILE A 359 -18.78 -8.78 -9.83
CA ILE A 359 -19.97 -8.17 -9.22
C ILE A 359 -19.67 -7.83 -7.77
N TYR A 360 -20.06 -6.64 -7.33
CA TYR A 360 -19.83 -6.11 -6.00
C TYR A 360 -21.15 -5.95 -5.23
N ALA A 361 -21.11 -6.35 -3.97
CA ALA A 361 -22.25 -6.23 -3.06
C ALA A 361 -22.58 -4.78 -2.72
N ARG A 362 -23.84 -4.54 -2.37
CA ARG A 362 -24.30 -3.29 -1.78
C ARG A 362 -25.32 -3.57 -0.70
N GLU A 363 -24.96 -3.17 0.51
CA GLU A 363 -25.87 -3.03 1.64
C GLU A 363 -26.11 -1.55 1.89
N GLU A 364 -27.31 -1.16 2.29
CA GLU A 364 -27.66 0.26 2.43
C GLU A 364 -26.99 0.94 3.62
N GLU A 365 -26.48 0.18 4.59
CA GLU A 365 -25.98 0.69 5.86
C GLU A 365 -24.44 0.66 6.01
N LEU A 366 -23.69 0.48 4.91
CA LEU A 366 -22.22 0.40 4.92
C LEU A 366 -21.67 -0.67 5.91
N ARG A 367 -22.36 -1.79 6.02
CA ARG A 367 -21.98 -2.91 6.91
C ARG A 367 -20.68 -3.58 6.43
N PRO A 368 -20.06 -4.47 7.23
CA PRO A 368 -18.76 -5.05 6.88
C PRO A 368 -18.73 -5.77 5.54
N HIS A 369 -19.85 -6.40 5.15
CA HIS A 369 -19.96 -7.15 3.90
C HIS A 369 -20.51 -6.32 2.73
N ASP A 370 -20.71 -5.01 2.92
CA ASP A 370 -20.93 -4.07 1.83
C ASP A 370 -19.60 -3.74 1.14
N ASP A 371 -19.55 -3.85 -0.18
CA ASP A 371 -18.39 -3.48 -0.99
C ASP A 371 -18.33 -1.98 -1.31
N SER A 372 -18.86 -1.11 -0.44
CA SER A 372 -18.87 0.35 -0.65
C SER A 372 -17.46 0.93 -0.80
N ASN A 373 -16.51 0.42 -0.02
CA ASN A 373 -15.11 0.80 -0.09
C ASN A 373 -14.48 0.38 -1.44
N LEU A 374 -14.77 -0.82 -1.95
CA LEU A 374 -14.34 -1.26 -3.28
C LEU A 374 -14.98 -0.44 -4.40
N ARG A 375 -16.28 -0.14 -4.29
CA ARG A 375 -16.94 0.74 -5.25
C ARG A 375 -16.32 2.13 -5.26
N SER A 376 -15.99 2.68 -4.08
CA SER A 376 -15.24 3.94 -3.95
C SER A 376 -13.85 3.83 -4.60
N PHE A 377 -13.13 2.73 -4.34
CA PHE A 377 -11.82 2.48 -4.94
C PHE A 377 -11.87 2.49 -6.47
N TYR A 378 -12.81 1.77 -7.09
CA TYR A 378 -12.90 1.72 -8.55
C TYR A 378 -13.40 3.02 -9.17
N GLN A 379 -14.19 3.82 -8.46
CA GLN A 379 -14.52 5.17 -8.90
C GLN A 379 -13.28 6.06 -8.95
N GLU A 380 -12.46 6.05 -7.90
CA GLU A 380 -11.20 6.81 -7.84
C GLU A 380 -10.18 6.29 -8.84
N TRP A 381 -10.05 4.96 -8.99
CA TRP A 381 -9.25 4.33 -10.04
C TRP A 381 -9.65 4.87 -11.42
N GLY A 382 -10.94 4.81 -11.74
CA GLY A 382 -11.46 5.26 -13.03
C GLY A 382 -11.23 6.75 -13.29
N ARG A 383 -11.35 7.58 -12.26
CA ARG A 383 -11.03 9.02 -12.34
C ARG A 383 -9.57 9.26 -12.70
N ARG A 384 -8.65 8.53 -12.09
CA ARG A 384 -7.20 8.72 -12.29
C ARG A 384 -6.70 8.12 -13.59
N VAL A 385 -7.18 6.95 -13.97
CA VAL A 385 -6.81 6.28 -15.23
C VAL A 385 -7.53 6.92 -16.43
N GLY A 386 -8.69 7.52 -16.23
CA GLY A 386 -9.51 8.10 -17.30
C GLY A 386 -10.32 7.04 -18.04
N ARG A 387 -10.75 5.98 -17.36
CA ARG A 387 -11.59 4.89 -17.89
C ARG A 387 -12.81 4.67 -17.00
N TRP A 388 -13.83 4.02 -17.55
CA TRP A 388 -14.96 3.57 -16.76
C TRP A 388 -14.68 2.19 -16.17
N PRO A 389 -14.83 1.97 -14.85
CA PRO A 389 -14.57 0.65 -14.26
C PRO A 389 -15.46 -0.46 -14.83
N HIS A 390 -16.72 -0.14 -15.12
CA HIS A 390 -17.71 -1.08 -15.67
C HIS A 390 -17.60 -1.28 -17.18
N ASP A 391 -16.83 -0.44 -17.89
CA ASP A 391 -16.48 -0.60 -19.30
C ASP A 391 -15.04 -0.09 -19.51
N ALA A 392 -14.09 -0.96 -19.28
CA ALA A 392 -12.67 -0.63 -19.38
C ALA A 392 -12.22 -0.24 -20.79
N GLY A 393 -13.01 -0.55 -21.84
CA GLY A 393 -12.78 -0.11 -23.22
C GLY A 393 -13.16 1.35 -23.44
N ALA A 394 -14.05 1.92 -22.62
CA ALA A 394 -14.52 3.28 -22.79
C ALA A 394 -13.65 4.29 -22.01
N ARG A 395 -13.28 5.40 -22.69
CA ARG A 395 -12.60 6.53 -22.06
C ARG A 395 -13.63 7.47 -21.39
N ARG A 396 -13.28 7.98 -20.23
CA ARG A 396 -14.06 9.08 -19.61
C ARG A 396 -13.69 10.38 -20.29
N SER A 397 -14.70 11.09 -20.78
CA SER A 397 -14.53 12.38 -21.43
C SER A 397 -14.27 13.53 -20.43
N ASP A 398 -14.54 13.30 -19.13
CA ASP A 398 -14.43 14.33 -18.10
C ASP A 398 -13.79 13.76 -16.82
N LYS A 399 -12.67 14.37 -16.41
CA LYS A 399 -12.00 14.03 -15.14
C LYS A 399 -12.68 14.68 -13.92
N THR A 400 -13.72 15.47 -14.13
CA THR A 400 -14.32 16.36 -13.13
C THR A 400 -15.70 15.93 -12.62
N GLU A 401 -16.43 15.04 -13.28
CA GLU A 401 -17.72 14.56 -12.77
C GLU A 401 -17.58 13.28 -11.91
N LEU A 402 -17.20 13.48 -10.67
CA LEU A 402 -17.63 12.60 -9.59
C LEU A 402 -18.96 13.16 -9.05
N GLY A 403 -20.05 12.48 -9.32
CA GLY A 403 -21.18 12.60 -8.44
C GLY A 403 -20.70 12.22 -7.04
N VAL A 404 -20.54 13.20 -6.18
CA VAL A 404 -20.34 13.00 -4.75
C VAL A 404 -21.52 12.15 -4.29
N VAL A 405 -21.28 10.86 -4.03
CA VAL A 405 -22.21 10.08 -3.21
C VAL A 405 -22.25 10.83 -1.89
N GLY A 406 -23.41 11.39 -1.60
CA GLY A 406 -23.60 12.32 -0.51
C GLY A 406 -22.97 11.77 0.77
N ILE A 407 -21.93 12.46 1.22
CA ILE A 407 -21.48 12.37 2.61
C ILE A 407 -22.62 13.06 3.37
N ALA A 408 -23.47 12.27 4.01
CA ALA A 408 -24.37 12.80 5.00
C ALA A 408 -23.48 13.41 6.09
N SER A 409 -23.44 14.74 6.11
CA SER A 409 -22.93 15.50 7.25
C SER A 409 -23.97 15.38 8.36
N GLU A 410 -23.72 14.53 9.34
CA GLU A 410 -24.17 14.72 10.73
C GLU A 410 -23.19 14.01 11.66
#